data_46049a57d36f4f49e21d3891c0ad6791
#
_entry.id   46049a57d36f4f49e21d3891c0ad6791
#
_cell.length_a   1.000
_cell.length_b   1.000
_cell.length_c   1.000
_cell.angle_alpha   90.00
_cell.angle_beta   90.00
_cell.angle_gamma   90.00
#
_symmetry.space_group_name_H-M   'P 1'
#
loop_
_entity.id
_entity.type
_entity.pdbx_description
1 polymer ?
#
loop_
_entity_poly.entity_id
_entity_poly.type
_entity_poly.pdbx_seq_one_letter_code
_entity_poly.pdbx_strand_id
1 'polypeptide(L)'
;MKLANIILCSLGFVFLSNAALAQKQNQSIDQVVAIVDTSLITKIELERRIALIEKQFKASNRQLPPAPELRKQVLERLISEQIQQNIAKEQGLKVSDAELDKILGSVIGQSKLSPAEFKAKLEKE
;
A
#
# COMPACT_ATOMS: atom_id res chain seq x y z
N MET A 1 -43.30 -1.60 64.55
CA MET A 1 -42.12 -2.23 65.15
C MET A 1 -41.35 -2.95 64.07
N LYS A 2 -40.09 -2.55 63.77
CA LYS A 2 -39.05 -3.36 63.12
C LYS A 2 -39.15 -3.65 61.60
N LEU A 3 -39.47 -2.70 60.73
CA LEU A 3 -39.34 -2.92 59.30
C LEU A 3 -38.74 -1.72 58.53
N ALA A 4 -38.12 -0.78 59.21
CA ALA A 4 -37.66 0.48 58.61
C ALA A 4 -36.14 0.57 58.38
N ASN A 5 -35.35 -0.51 58.48
CA ASN A 5 -33.91 -0.42 58.47
C ASN A 5 -33.15 -1.24 57.41
N ILE A 6 -33.83 -1.66 56.30
CA ILE A 6 -33.19 -2.53 55.29
C ILE A 6 -33.04 -1.84 53.91
N ILE A 7 -33.45 -0.59 53.76
CA ILE A 7 -33.49 0.06 52.42
C ILE A 7 -32.31 1.05 52.23
N LEU A 8 -31.29 1.05 53.12
CA LEU A 8 -30.23 2.05 53.02
C LEU A 8 -28.86 1.47 52.64
N CYS A 9 -28.78 0.41 51.88
CA CYS A 9 -27.49 -0.19 51.55
C CYS A 9 -27.36 -0.71 50.12
N SER A 10 -27.95 -0.07 49.12
CA SER A 10 -27.72 -0.53 47.73
C SER A 10 -27.61 0.59 46.69
N LEU A 11 -27.01 1.72 47.03
CA LEU A 11 -26.58 2.67 46.02
C LEU A 11 -25.06 2.60 45.88
N GLY A 12 -24.55 1.40 45.62
CA GLY A 12 -23.22 1.15 45.15
C GLY A 12 -23.10 1.63 43.71
N PHE A 13 -22.62 2.84 43.55
CA PHE A 13 -22.27 3.51 42.34
C PHE A 13 -21.18 2.71 41.61
N VAL A 14 -21.57 1.87 40.67
CA VAL A 14 -20.66 1.19 39.77
C VAL A 14 -20.15 2.21 38.74
N PHE A 15 -19.06 2.89 39.06
CA PHE A 15 -18.24 3.59 38.08
C PHE A 15 -17.59 2.53 37.19
N LEU A 16 -18.27 2.18 36.11
CA LEU A 16 -17.64 1.52 34.95
C LEU A 16 -16.65 2.51 34.35
N SER A 17 -15.41 2.42 34.80
CA SER A 17 -14.28 3.07 34.14
C SER A 17 -14.17 2.48 32.74
N ASN A 18 -14.73 3.16 31.75
CA ASN A 18 -14.38 2.96 30.35
C ASN A 18 -12.91 3.35 30.19
N ALA A 19 -12.00 2.44 30.46
CA ALA A 19 -10.64 2.53 29.98
C ALA A 19 -10.73 2.43 28.45
N ALA A 20 -10.89 3.56 27.81
CA ALA A 20 -10.67 3.69 26.38
C ALA A 20 -9.22 3.25 26.14
N LEU A 21 -9.04 2.03 25.67
CA LEU A 21 -7.80 1.56 25.08
C LEU A 21 -7.59 2.45 23.85
N ALA A 22 -6.91 3.57 24.06
CA ALA A 22 -6.34 4.35 22.98
C ALA A 22 -5.35 3.42 22.27
N GLN A 23 -5.82 2.69 21.26
CA GLN A 23 -4.96 2.03 20.29
C GLN A 23 -4.12 3.14 19.68
N LYS A 24 -2.91 3.27 20.19
CA LYS A 24 -1.86 4.05 19.57
C LYS A 24 -1.69 3.43 18.19
N GLN A 25 -2.39 3.97 17.19
CA GLN A 25 -2.10 3.70 15.80
C GLN A 25 -0.64 4.12 15.63
N ASN A 26 0.28 3.16 15.71
CA ASN A 26 1.64 3.34 15.26
C ASN A 26 1.53 3.65 13.77
N GLN A 27 1.35 4.93 13.43
CA GLN A 27 1.68 5.40 12.10
C GLN A 27 3.18 5.15 11.95
N SER A 28 3.50 4.01 11.40
CA SER A 28 4.84 3.68 10.98
C SER A 28 5.26 4.79 10.02
N ILE A 29 6.10 5.70 10.51
CA ILE A 29 6.73 6.70 9.66
C ILE A 29 7.47 5.89 8.59
N ASP A 30 7.10 6.10 7.33
CA ASP A 30 7.71 5.37 6.22
C ASP A 30 9.20 5.72 6.15
N GLN A 31 10.03 4.71 6.11
CA GLN A 31 11.48 4.88 6.09
C GLN A 31 11.95 5.12 4.65
N VAL A 32 12.79 6.13 4.45
CA VAL A 32 13.48 6.35 3.17
C VAL A 32 14.58 5.32 3.02
N VAL A 33 14.58 4.58 1.91
CA VAL A 33 15.58 3.55 1.58
C VAL A 33 16.55 4.01 0.50
N ALA A 34 16.17 4.99 -0.32
CA ALA A 34 17.06 5.66 -1.27
C ALA A 34 16.56 7.08 -1.58
N ILE A 35 17.48 7.94 -2.00
CA ILE A 35 17.21 9.31 -2.49
C ILE A 35 17.80 9.41 -3.89
N VAL A 36 16.96 9.84 -4.85
CA VAL A 36 17.36 10.02 -6.25
C VAL A 36 17.05 11.47 -6.65
N ASP A 37 18.03 12.32 -6.66
CA ASP A 37 17.91 13.78 -6.77
C ASP A 37 17.00 14.35 -5.66
N THR A 38 15.80 14.77 -6.04
CA THR A 38 14.77 15.29 -5.13
C THR A 38 13.67 14.27 -4.81
N SER A 39 13.76 13.08 -5.37
CA SER A 39 12.75 12.01 -5.21
C SER A 39 13.18 11.01 -4.14
N LEU A 40 12.23 10.54 -3.36
CA LEU A 40 12.45 9.59 -2.29
C LEU A 40 11.86 8.23 -2.68
N ILE A 41 12.63 7.17 -2.44
CA ILE A 41 12.13 5.78 -2.50
C ILE A 41 11.96 5.33 -1.06
N THR A 42 10.75 4.89 -0.73
CA THR A 42 10.40 4.50 0.63
C THR A 42 10.44 2.99 0.82
N LYS A 43 10.52 2.56 2.08
CA LYS A 43 10.47 1.15 2.44
C LYS A 43 9.12 0.52 2.02
N ILE A 44 8.02 1.23 2.23
CA ILE A 44 6.67 0.74 1.85
C ILE A 44 6.61 0.51 0.34
N GLU A 45 7.15 1.41 -0.46
CA GLU A 45 7.20 1.25 -1.91
C GLU A 45 8.03 0.03 -2.33
N LEU A 46 9.22 -0.13 -1.74
CA LEU A 46 10.10 -1.27 -1.99
C LEU A 46 9.42 -2.60 -1.61
N GLU A 47 8.82 -2.71 -0.42
CA GLU A 47 8.13 -3.92 0.03
C GLU A 47 6.93 -4.25 -0.85
N ARG A 48 6.16 -3.26 -1.27
CA ARG A 48 5.05 -3.45 -2.21
C ARG A 48 5.53 -4.01 -3.55
N ARG A 49 6.62 -3.48 -4.09
CA ARG A 49 7.19 -3.98 -5.35
C ARG A 49 7.70 -5.41 -5.22
N ILE A 50 8.36 -5.75 -4.10
CA ILE A 50 8.80 -7.11 -3.80
C ILE A 50 7.61 -8.06 -3.75
N ALA A 51 6.55 -7.72 -3.02
CA ALA A 51 5.35 -8.55 -2.89
C ALA A 51 4.68 -8.85 -4.25
N LEU A 52 4.63 -7.84 -5.15
CA LEU A 52 4.12 -8.05 -6.51
C LEU A 52 4.97 -9.05 -7.31
N ILE A 53 6.29 -8.94 -7.22
CA ILE A 53 7.22 -9.86 -7.91
C ILE A 53 7.07 -11.27 -7.34
N GLU A 54 7.00 -11.43 -6.03
CA GLU A 54 6.77 -12.73 -5.39
C GLU A 54 5.47 -13.37 -5.85
N LYS A 55 4.38 -12.58 -5.93
CA LYS A 55 3.09 -13.05 -6.44
C LYS A 55 3.19 -13.55 -7.89
N GLN A 56 3.90 -12.81 -8.76
CA GLN A 56 4.11 -13.18 -10.17
C GLN A 56 4.93 -14.47 -10.31
N PHE A 57 6.01 -14.62 -9.53
CA PHE A 57 6.83 -15.82 -9.52
C PHE A 57 6.04 -17.05 -9.06
N LYS A 58 5.24 -16.89 -7.99
CA LYS A 58 4.34 -17.96 -7.51
C LYS A 58 3.32 -18.36 -8.59
N ALA A 59 2.71 -17.37 -9.25
CA ALA A 59 1.71 -17.63 -10.30
C ALA A 59 2.31 -18.33 -11.54
N SER A 60 3.58 -18.08 -11.85
CA SER A 60 4.31 -18.70 -12.97
C SER A 60 5.10 -19.95 -12.58
N ASN A 61 4.98 -20.42 -11.34
CA ASN A 61 5.71 -21.56 -10.78
C ASN A 61 7.23 -21.45 -10.96
N ARG A 62 7.77 -20.23 -10.85
CA ARG A 62 9.20 -19.94 -10.97
C ARG A 62 9.83 -19.79 -9.60
N GLN A 63 11.11 -20.22 -9.49
CA GLN A 63 11.86 -20.07 -8.25
C GLN A 63 12.30 -18.62 -8.05
N LEU A 64 12.07 -18.09 -6.84
CA LEU A 64 12.53 -16.76 -6.43
C LEU A 64 14.03 -16.77 -6.11
N PRO A 65 14.74 -15.66 -6.38
CA PRO A 65 16.06 -15.44 -5.83
C PRO A 65 16.02 -15.39 -4.28
N PRO A 66 17.17 -15.58 -3.60
CA PRO A 66 17.25 -15.34 -2.16
C PRO A 66 16.75 -13.95 -1.78
N ALA A 67 16.04 -13.83 -0.65
CA ALA A 67 15.38 -12.58 -0.25
C ALA A 67 16.30 -11.33 -0.23
N PRO A 68 17.57 -11.40 0.24
CA PRO A 68 18.48 -10.24 0.18
C PRO A 68 18.81 -9.83 -1.25
N GLU A 69 18.99 -10.78 -2.14
CA GLU A 69 19.30 -10.54 -3.55
C GLU A 69 18.09 -9.94 -4.28
N LEU A 70 16.91 -10.52 -4.09
CA LEU A 70 15.66 -9.97 -4.63
C LEU A 70 15.46 -8.53 -4.18
N ARG A 71 15.64 -8.25 -2.90
CA ARG A 71 15.51 -6.89 -2.35
C ARG A 71 16.47 -5.91 -3.01
N LYS A 72 17.73 -6.28 -3.19
CA LYS A 72 18.74 -5.48 -3.85
C LYS A 72 18.36 -5.19 -5.30
N GLN A 73 18.00 -6.21 -6.08
CA GLN A 73 17.63 -6.07 -7.48
C GLN A 73 16.39 -5.18 -7.65
N VAL A 74 15.39 -5.32 -6.77
CA VAL A 74 14.19 -4.50 -6.82
C VAL A 74 14.50 -3.04 -6.47
N LEU A 75 15.35 -2.78 -5.48
CA LEU A 75 15.76 -1.43 -5.13
C LEU A 75 16.55 -0.76 -6.28
N GLU A 76 17.51 -1.46 -6.88
CA GLU A 76 18.26 -0.96 -8.04
C GLU A 76 17.35 -0.62 -9.22
N ARG A 77 16.33 -1.44 -9.44
CA ARG A 77 15.32 -1.19 -10.47
C ARG A 77 14.48 0.05 -10.16
N LEU A 78 14.01 0.23 -8.93
CA LEU A 78 13.26 1.42 -8.51
C LEU A 78 14.11 2.69 -8.67
N ILE A 79 15.39 2.64 -8.33
CA ILE A 79 16.33 3.75 -8.53
C ILE A 79 16.44 4.10 -10.02
N SER A 80 16.62 3.10 -10.88
CA SER A 80 16.71 3.30 -12.33
C SER A 80 15.42 3.86 -12.92
N GLU A 81 14.27 3.36 -12.50
CA GLU A 81 12.95 3.87 -12.90
C GLU A 81 12.78 5.35 -12.47
N GLN A 82 13.21 5.69 -11.24
CA GLN A 82 13.14 7.06 -10.73
C GLN A 82 14.04 8.03 -11.49
N ILE A 83 15.27 7.61 -11.84
CA ILE A 83 16.19 8.40 -12.68
C ILE A 83 15.55 8.70 -14.03
N GLN A 84 14.97 7.69 -14.68
CA GLN A 84 14.31 7.87 -15.98
C GLN A 84 13.11 8.83 -15.88
N GLN A 85 12.32 8.74 -14.80
CA GLN A 85 11.21 9.65 -14.56
C GLN A 85 11.67 11.10 -14.34
N ASN A 86 12.77 11.30 -13.61
CA ASN A 86 13.33 12.63 -13.39
C ASN A 86 13.82 13.23 -14.70
N ILE A 87 14.56 12.48 -15.52
CA ILE A 87 15.00 12.91 -16.85
C ILE A 87 13.81 13.27 -17.74
N ALA A 88 12.78 12.44 -17.76
CA ALA A 88 11.57 12.72 -18.54
C ALA A 88 10.88 14.02 -18.11
N LYS A 89 10.81 14.28 -16.80
CA LYS A 89 10.25 15.53 -16.25
C LYS A 89 11.09 16.74 -16.62
N GLU A 90 12.41 16.64 -16.52
CA GLU A 90 13.34 17.74 -16.90
C GLU A 90 13.27 18.07 -18.38
N GLN A 91 13.08 17.06 -19.23
CA GLN A 91 12.90 17.24 -20.67
C GLN A 91 11.48 17.70 -21.05
N GLY A 92 10.60 17.89 -20.06
CA GLY A 92 9.23 18.33 -20.30
C GLY A 92 8.36 17.28 -21.01
N LEU A 93 8.76 16.00 -20.98
CA LEU A 93 7.98 14.92 -21.58
C LEU A 93 6.69 14.73 -20.78
N LYS A 94 5.57 14.92 -21.44
CA LYS A 94 4.23 14.74 -20.86
C LYS A 94 3.43 13.84 -21.79
N VAL A 95 2.77 12.86 -21.21
CA VAL A 95 1.75 12.07 -21.92
C VAL A 95 0.43 12.80 -21.73
N SER A 96 -0.25 13.15 -22.83
CA SER A 96 -1.58 13.74 -22.76
C SER A 96 -2.63 12.69 -22.38
N ASP A 97 -3.75 13.14 -21.78
CA ASP A 97 -4.87 12.23 -21.45
C ASP A 97 -5.38 11.47 -22.67
N ALA A 98 -5.43 12.12 -23.83
CA ALA A 98 -5.84 11.49 -25.09
C ALA A 98 -4.88 10.38 -25.55
N GLU A 99 -3.57 10.55 -25.34
CA GLU A 99 -2.57 9.51 -25.63
C GLU A 99 -2.68 8.36 -24.63
N LEU A 100 -2.90 8.67 -23.35
CA LEU A 100 -3.12 7.68 -22.32
C LEU A 100 -4.37 6.83 -22.60
N ASP A 101 -5.48 7.46 -22.96
CA ASP A 101 -6.72 6.78 -23.34
C ASP A 101 -6.54 5.86 -24.55
N LYS A 102 -5.76 6.31 -25.55
CA LYS A 102 -5.43 5.49 -26.72
C LYS A 102 -4.60 4.26 -26.34
N ILE A 103 -3.60 4.43 -25.47
CA ILE A 103 -2.76 3.33 -24.98
C ILE A 103 -3.61 2.36 -24.17
N LEU A 104 -4.43 2.85 -23.24
CA LEU A 104 -5.35 2.04 -22.45
C LEU A 104 -6.33 1.27 -23.32
N GLY A 105 -6.92 1.91 -24.32
CA GLY A 105 -7.80 1.26 -25.29
C GLY A 105 -7.12 0.10 -26.02
N SER A 106 -5.86 0.27 -26.40
CA SER A 106 -5.06 -0.79 -27.03
C SER A 106 -4.81 -1.96 -26.07
N VAL A 107 -4.43 -1.69 -24.83
CA VAL A 107 -4.17 -2.70 -23.80
C VAL A 107 -5.45 -3.47 -23.45
N ILE A 108 -6.58 -2.76 -23.29
CA ILE A 108 -7.88 -3.38 -23.04
C ILE A 108 -8.27 -4.28 -24.21
N GLY A 109 -8.10 -3.81 -25.45
CA GLY A 109 -8.38 -4.61 -26.65
C GLY A 109 -7.57 -5.90 -26.74
N GLN A 110 -6.31 -5.86 -26.29
CA GLN A 110 -5.43 -7.06 -26.24
C GLN A 110 -5.81 -8.01 -25.10
N SER A 111 -6.34 -7.49 -24.00
CA SER A 111 -6.69 -8.28 -22.82
C SER A 111 -7.94 -9.14 -22.99
N LYS A 112 -8.74 -8.91 -24.04
CA LYS A 112 -10.06 -9.52 -24.28
C LYS A 112 -11.07 -9.28 -23.15
N LEU A 113 -10.85 -8.26 -22.31
CA LEU A 113 -11.74 -7.84 -21.24
C LEU A 113 -12.51 -6.59 -21.68
N SER A 114 -13.70 -6.41 -21.14
CA SER A 114 -14.38 -5.11 -21.24
C SER A 114 -13.65 -4.05 -20.39
N PRO A 115 -13.81 -2.76 -20.67
CA PRO A 115 -13.19 -1.69 -19.87
C PRO A 115 -13.55 -1.78 -18.37
N ALA A 116 -14.78 -2.18 -18.05
CA ALA A 116 -15.24 -2.34 -16.68
C ALA A 116 -14.55 -3.52 -15.96
N GLU A 117 -14.43 -4.66 -16.64
CA GLU A 117 -13.72 -5.83 -16.10
C GLU A 117 -12.22 -5.55 -15.94
N PHE A 118 -11.61 -4.83 -16.89
CA PHE A 118 -10.22 -4.44 -16.81
C PHE A 118 -9.97 -3.53 -15.59
N LYS A 119 -10.82 -2.52 -15.39
CA LYS A 119 -10.76 -1.64 -14.21
C LYS A 119 -10.93 -2.42 -12.91
N ALA A 120 -11.94 -3.29 -12.82
CA ALA A 120 -12.18 -4.12 -11.64
C ALA A 120 -11.01 -5.08 -11.33
N LYS A 121 -10.27 -5.51 -12.36
CA LYS A 121 -9.07 -6.32 -12.19
C LYS A 121 -7.91 -5.51 -11.63
N LEU A 122 -7.70 -4.29 -12.12
CA LEU A 122 -6.66 -3.38 -11.60
C LEU A 122 -6.88 -2.99 -10.13
N GLU A 123 -8.15 -2.82 -9.72
CA GLU A 123 -8.49 -2.48 -8.33
C GLU A 123 -8.24 -3.64 -7.33
N LYS A 124 -8.11 -4.88 -7.83
CA LYS A 124 -7.88 -6.08 -7.01
C LYS A 124 -6.39 -6.46 -6.90
N GLU A 125 -5.52 -5.90 -7.73
CA GLU A 125 -4.08 -6.18 -7.75
C GLU A 125 -3.28 -5.19 -6.90
#